data_cf30381d819bdf239da960e89632a622
#
_entry.id   cf30381d819bdf239da960e89632a622
#
_cell.length_a   1.000
_cell.length_b   1.000
_cell.length_c   1.000
_cell.angle_alpha   90.00
_cell.angle_beta   90.00
_cell.angle_gamma   90.00
#
_symmetry.space_group_name_H-M   'P 1'
#
loop_
_entity.id
_entity.type
_entity.pdbx_description
1 polymer ?
#
loop_
_entity_poly.entity_id
_entity_poly.type
_entity_poly.pdbx_seq_one_letter_code
_entity_poly.pdbx_strand_id
1 'polypeptide(L)'
;MLKAACFRGAFRNDLSMFSSSVKPNGPVTLNEEQIMALHGELRKMRHDVNGRLANIVAAAELIRLRPESSAERLKQLLEQPHQAAESIADFSRRFEQMLGLFRA
;
A
#
# COMPACT_ATOMS: atom_id res chain seq x y z
N MET A 1 16.86 -4.71 16.90
CA MET A 1 16.81 -3.30 17.34
C MET A 1 17.03 -2.34 16.19
N LEU A 2 18.18 -2.39 15.54
CA LEU A 2 18.44 -1.51 14.40
C LEU A 2 17.47 -1.74 13.25
N LYS A 3 17.16 -2.99 12.97
CA LYS A 3 16.18 -3.33 11.92
C LYS A 3 14.80 -2.77 12.21
N ALA A 4 14.40 -2.81 13.47
CA ALA A 4 13.10 -2.26 13.85
C ALA A 4 13.07 -0.74 13.65
N ALA A 5 14.17 -0.04 13.96
CA ALA A 5 14.26 1.39 13.75
C ALA A 5 14.21 1.75 12.27
N CYS A 6 14.93 0.99 11.41
CA CYS A 6 14.90 1.20 9.97
C CYS A 6 13.51 0.95 9.39
N PHE A 7 12.88 -0.13 9.81
CA PHE A 7 11.54 -0.46 9.38
C PHE A 7 10.55 0.63 9.79
N ARG A 8 10.68 1.10 11.02
CA ARG A 8 9.81 2.16 11.53
C ARG A 8 9.98 3.45 10.73
N GLY A 9 11.23 3.78 10.34
CA GLY A 9 11.49 4.95 9.52
C GLY A 9 10.83 4.85 8.15
N ALA A 10 10.98 3.72 7.47
CA ALA A 10 10.37 3.50 6.16
C ALA A 10 8.85 3.54 6.26
N PHE A 11 8.30 2.91 7.28
CA PHE A 11 6.86 2.89 7.51
C PHE A 11 6.33 4.28 7.82
N ARG A 12 7.11 5.06 8.57
CA ARG A 12 6.73 6.44 8.89
C ARG A 12 6.66 7.29 7.63
N ASN A 13 7.56 7.09 6.68
CA ASN A 13 7.52 7.82 5.41
C ASN A 13 6.23 7.50 4.65
N ASP A 14 5.83 6.24 4.63
CA ASP A 14 4.58 5.85 4.00
C ASP A 14 3.39 6.48 4.73
N LEU A 15 3.42 6.46 6.05
CA LEU A 15 2.35 7.06 6.85
C LEU A 15 2.28 8.57 6.65
N SER A 16 3.41 9.24 6.51
CA SER A 16 3.39 10.69 6.33
C SER A 16 2.77 11.06 4.98
N MET A 17 2.82 10.16 4.00
CA MET A 17 2.11 10.32 2.75
C MET A 17 0.61 10.43 2.95
N PHE A 18 0.06 9.62 3.86
CA PHE A 18 -1.37 9.59 4.14
C PHE A 18 -1.79 10.62 5.19
N SER A 19 -0.87 11.03 6.05
CA SER A 19 -1.17 11.98 7.10
C SER A 19 -0.90 13.42 6.71
N SER A 20 -0.25 13.66 5.56
CA SER A 20 -0.03 15.02 5.11
C SER A 20 -1.36 15.67 4.77
N SER A 21 -1.42 16.97 5.02
CA SER A 21 -2.61 17.76 4.76
C SER A 21 -2.87 17.86 3.26
N VAL A 22 -3.91 17.20 2.80
CA VAL A 22 -4.33 17.24 1.38
C VAL A 22 -5.72 17.84 1.36
N LYS A 23 -5.88 18.94 0.64
CA LYS A 23 -7.14 19.68 0.63
C LYS A 23 -7.62 19.94 -0.79
N PRO A 24 -8.93 19.89 -1.03
CA PRO A 24 -9.47 20.36 -2.30
C PRO A 24 -9.43 21.88 -2.33
N ASN A 25 -9.43 22.42 -3.54
CA ASN A 25 -9.46 23.87 -3.76
C ASN A 25 -10.90 24.40 -3.78
N GLY A 26 -11.77 23.76 -3.04
CA GLY A 26 -13.20 24.08 -2.98
C GLY A 26 -14.02 22.80 -3.12
N PRO A 27 -15.35 22.93 -3.30
CA PRO A 27 -16.19 21.76 -3.51
C PRO A 27 -15.75 20.95 -4.73
N VAL A 28 -15.81 19.63 -4.59
CA VAL A 28 -15.43 18.72 -5.67
C VAL A 28 -16.69 18.02 -6.16
N THR A 29 -16.93 18.08 -7.47
CA THR A 29 -18.05 17.39 -8.09
C THR A 29 -17.52 16.31 -9.00
N LEU A 30 -18.04 15.10 -8.85
CA LEU A 30 -17.67 13.96 -9.68
C LEU A 30 -18.89 13.49 -10.46
N ASN A 31 -18.69 13.22 -11.74
CA ASN A 31 -19.73 12.60 -12.53
C ASN A 31 -19.71 11.09 -12.32
N GLU A 32 -20.70 10.42 -12.87
CA GLU A 32 -20.84 8.96 -12.72
C GLU A 32 -19.61 8.20 -13.22
N GLU A 33 -19.09 8.62 -14.37
CA GLU A 33 -17.93 7.99 -14.97
C GLU A 33 -16.68 8.09 -14.07
N GLN A 34 -16.48 9.26 -13.49
CA GLN A 34 -15.36 9.49 -12.57
C GLN A 34 -15.50 8.65 -11.31
N ILE A 35 -16.71 8.53 -10.78
CA ILE A 35 -16.99 7.70 -9.61
C ILE A 35 -16.68 6.24 -9.92
N MET A 36 -17.10 5.76 -11.08
CA MET A 36 -16.84 4.39 -11.49
C MET A 36 -15.34 4.13 -11.67
N ALA A 37 -14.63 5.08 -12.25
CA ALA A 37 -13.18 4.97 -12.41
C ALA A 37 -12.48 4.91 -11.05
N LEU A 38 -12.89 5.76 -10.13
CA LEU A 38 -12.32 5.79 -8.78
C LEU A 38 -12.59 4.48 -8.04
N HIS A 39 -13.80 3.97 -8.17
CA HIS A 39 -14.17 2.69 -7.57
C HIS A 39 -13.32 1.55 -8.16
N GLY A 40 -13.07 1.57 -9.46
CA GLY A 40 -12.22 0.60 -10.12
C GLY A 40 -10.80 0.63 -9.59
N GLU A 41 -10.24 1.81 -9.41
CA GLU A 41 -8.91 1.98 -8.83
C GLU A 41 -8.84 1.46 -7.39
N LEU A 42 -9.87 1.72 -6.60
CA LEU A 42 -9.96 1.21 -5.24
C LEU A 42 -10.01 -0.33 -5.22
N ARG A 43 -10.80 -0.92 -6.10
CA ARG A 43 -10.91 -2.37 -6.19
C ARG A 43 -9.57 -3.00 -6.56
N LYS A 44 -8.87 -2.39 -7.51
CA LYS A 44 -7.56 -2.87 -7.93
C LYS A 44 -6.58 -2.83 -6.77
N MET A 45 -6.53 -1.72 -6.07
CA MET A 45 -5.65 -1.57 -4.91
C MET A 45 -5.95 -2.61 -3.84
N ARG A 46 -7.24 -2.81 -3.50
CA ARG A 46 -7.62 -3.83 -2.52
C ARG A 46 -7.18 -5.23 -2.96
N HIS A 47 -7.39 -5.54 -4.23
CA HIS A 47 -7.00 -6.83 -4.78
C HIS A 47 -5.49 -7.05 -4.66
N ASP A 48 -4.71 -6.03 -5.03
CA ASP A 48 -3.25 -6.11 -4.96
C ASP A 48 -2.78 -6.28 -3.51
N VAL A 49 -3.31 -5.48 -2.59
CA VAL A 49 -2.94 -5.55 -1.18
C VAL A 49 -3.32 -6.90 -0.58
N ASN A 50 -4.53 -7.37 -0.87
CA ASN A 50 -4.97 -8.67 -0.37
C ASN A 50 -4.09 -9.80 -0.91
N GLY A 51 -3.66 -9.72 -2.16
CA GLY A 51 -2.72 -10.68 -2.73
C GLY A 51 -1.39 -10.68 -2.00
N ARG A 52 -0.87 -9.49 -1.65
CA ARG A 52 0.38 -9.40 -0.90
C ARG A 52 0.23 -9.96 0.51
N LEU A 53 -0.90 -9.70 1.16
CA LEU A 53 -1.17 -10.27 2.48
C LEU A 53 -1.25 -11.81 2.42
N ALA A 54 -1.90 -12.34 1.41
CA ALA A 54 -1.96 -13.79 1.21
C ALA A 54 -0.56 -14.39 1.00
N ASN A 55 0.30 -13.70 0.26
CA ASN A 55 1.68 -14.14 0.06
C ASN A 55 2.48 -14.14 1.36
N ILE A 56 2.23 -13.16 2.24
CA ILE A 56 2.87 -13.10 3.56
C ILE A 56 2.48 -14.33 4.37
N VAL A 57 1.20 -14.65 4.42
CA VAL A 57 0.71 -15.81 5.15
C VAL A 57 1.31 -17.09 4.59
N ALA A 58 1.33 -17.23 3.26
CA ALA A 58 1.89 -18.41 2.61
C ALA A 58 3.38 -18.57 2.92
N ALA A 59 4.14 -17.47 2.87
CA ALA A 59 5.58 -17.51 3.17
C ALA A 59 5.80 -17.90 4.62
N ALA A 60 5.03 -17.35 5.55
CA ALA A 60 5.14 -17.67 6.96
C ALA A 60 4.83 -19.15 7.22
N GLU A 61 3.80 -19.69 6.57
CA GLU A 61 3.44 -21.10 6.69
C GLU A 61 4.55 -22.00 6.17
N LEU A 62 5.16 -21.63 5.05
CA LEU A 62 6.26 -22.41 4.48
C LEU A 62 7.48 -22.39 5.38
N ILE A 63 7.78 -21.28 6.04
CA ILE A 63 8.86 -21.21 7.02
C ILE A 63 8.57 -22.16 8.19
N ARG A 64 7.33 -22.17 8.65
CA ARG A 64 6.92 -23.04 9.76
C ARG A 64 7.04 -24.51 9.39
N LEU A 65 6.63 -24.87 8.17
CA LEU A 65 6.63 -26.26 7.72
C LEU A 65 8.00 -26.74 7.26
N ARG A 66 8.82 -25.85 6.71
CA ARG A 66 10.14 -26.18 6.18
C ARG A 66 11.16 -25.15 6.64
N PRO A 67 11.63 -25.23 7.88
CA PRO A 67 12.58 -24.25 8.40
C PRO A 67 13.88 -24.13 7.59
N GLU A 68 14.27 -25.17 6.86
CA GLU A 68 15.47 -25.17 6.06
C GLU A 68 15.39 -24.16 4.89
N SER A 69 14.19 -23.74 4.51
CA SER A 69 14.00 -22.75 3.43
C SER A 69 13.78 -21.34 3.98
N SER A 70 14.01 -21.11 5.26
CA SER A 70 13.69 -19.84 5.92
C SER A 70 14.36 -18.63 5.30
N ALA A 71 15.64 -18.74 4.94
CA ALA A 71 16.39 -17.61 4.41
C ALA A 71 15.75 -17.05 3.14
N GLU A 72 15.38 -17.95 2.24
CA GLU A 72 14.76 -17.56 0.98
C GLU A 72 13.33 -17.05 1.19
N ARG A 73 12.58 -17.73 2.04
CA ARG A 73 11.20 -17.33 2.32
C ARG A 73 11.12 -15.98 3.04
N LEU A 74 12.10 -15.68 3.88
CA LEU A 74 12.16 -14.39 4.54
C LEU A 74 12.35 -13.25 3.55
N LYS A 75 13.13 -13.46 2.50
CA LYS A 75 13.27 -12.47 1.44
C LYS A 75 11.91 -12.16 0.81
N GLN A 76 11.17 -13.20 0.45
CA GLN A 76 9.84 -13.05 -0.14
C GLN A 76 8.90 -12.34 0.83
N LEU A 77 8.95 -12.72 2.10
CA LEU A 77 8.12 -12.14 3.14
C LEU A 77 8.37 -10.63 3.27
N LEU A 78 9.62 -10.21 3.22
CA LEU A 78 9.99 -8.81 3.39
C LEU A 78 9.63 -7.95 2.18
N GLU A 79 9.54 -8.53 1.00
CA GLU A 79 9.14 -7.80 -0.20
C GLU A 79 7.67 -7.45 -0.24
N GLN A 80 6.81 -8.29 0.35
CA GLN A 80 5.37 -8.13 0.24
C GLN A 80 4.85 -6.83 0.85
N PRO A 81 5.28 -6.43 2.07
CA PRO A 81 4.81 -5.15 2.63
C PRO A 81 5.21 -3.95 1.77
N HIS A 82 6.39 -3.97 1.18
CA HIS A 82 6.82 -2.89 0.29
C HIS A 82 5.90 -2.77 -0.91
N GLN A 83 5.59 -3.89 -1.54
CA GLN A 83 4.72 -3.88 -2.70
C GLN A 83 3.29 -3.49 -2.34
N ALA A 84 2.82 -3.90 -1.17
CA ALA A 84 1.52 -3.47 -0.68
C ALA A 84 1.50 -1.95 -0.48
N ALA A 85 2.54 -1.40 0.13
CA ALA A 85 2.65 0.04 0.34
C ALA A 85 2.68 0.80 -0.97
N GLU A 86 3.37 0.27 -1.99
CA GLU A 86 3.38 0.88 -3.32
C GLU A 86 2.00 0.91 -3.95
N SER A 87 1.24 -0.17 -3.82
CA SER A 87 -0.12 -0.22 -4.36
C SER A 87 -1.01 0.82 -3.70
N ILE A 88 -0.88 0.97 -2.40
CA ILE A 88 -1.64 1.98 -1.66
C ILE A 88 -1.21 3.39 -2.09
N ALA A 89 0.08 3.62 -2.23
CA ALA A 89 0.60 4.92 -2.65
C ALA A 89 0.16 5.28 -4.07
N ASP A 90 0.15 4.31 -4.98
CA ASP A 90 -0.33 4.52 -6.34
C ASP A 90 -1.81 4.93 -6.34
N PHE A 91 -2.61 4.23 -5.57
CA PHE A 91 -4.02 4.57 -5.44
C PHE A 91 -4.19 5.99 -4.89
N SER A 92 -3.42 6.34 -3.85
CA SER A 92 -3.48 7.67 -3.24
C SER A 92 -3.18 8.76 -4.26
N ARG A 93 -2.14 8.58 -5.08
CA ARG A 93 -1.79 9.56 -6.11
C ARG A 93 -2.89 9.73 -7.14
N ARG A 94 -3.47 8.62 -7.60
CA ARG A 94 -4.54 8.66 -8.59
C ARG A 94 -5.80 9.29 -8.02
N PHE A 95 -6.09 8.98 -6.78
CA PHE A 95 -7.20 9.57 -6.05
C PHE A 95 -7.04 11.09 -5.98
N GLU A 96 -5.85 11.55 -5.55
CA GLU A 96 -5.57 12.98 -5.44
C GLU A 96 -5.65 13.68 -6.79
N GLN A 97 -5.10 13.06 -7.83
CA GLN A 97 -5.16 13.61 -9.18
C GLN A 97 -6.60 13.74 -9.68
N MET A 98 -7.39 12.69 -9.46
CA MET A 98 -8.77 12.68 -9.95
C MET A 98 -9.64 13.71 -9.26
N LEU A 99 -9.38 13.97 -7.98
CA LEU A 99 -10.14 14.93 -7.20
C LEU A 99 -9.53 16.34 -7.25
N GLY A 100 -8.37 16.50 -7.89
CA GLY A 100 -7.70 17.80 -7.93
C GLY A 100 -7.25 18.28 -6.57
N LEU A 101 -6.79 17.35 -5.72
CA LEU A 101 -6.37 17.71 -4.37
C LEU A 101 -4.95 18.26 -4.39
N PHE A 102 -4.68 19.18 -3.49
CA PHE A 102 -3.37 19.79 -3.34
C PHE A 102 -2.78 19.41 -1.98
N ARG A 103 -1.49 19.13 -2.01
CA ARG A 103 -0.74 18.91 -0.77
C ARG A 103 -0.29 20.26 -0.25
N ALA A 104 -0.59 20.47 1.02
CA ALA A 104 -0.18 21.70 1.69
C ALA A 104 1.31 21.71 1.97
#